data_7088ae332ef0df56e1db806e49e4e054
#
_entry.id   7088ae332ef0df56e1db806e49e4e054
#
_cell.length_a   1.000
_cell.length_b   1.000
_cell.length_c   1.000
_cell.angle_alpha   90.00
_cell.angle_beta   90.00
_cell.angle_gamma   90.00
#
_symmetry.space_group_name_H-M   'P 1'
#
loop_
_entity.id
_entity.type
_entity.pdbx_description
1 polymer ?
#
loop_
_entity_poly.entity_id
_entity_poly.type
_entity_poly.pdbx_seq_one_letter_code
_entity_poly.pdbx_strand_id
1 'polypeptide(L)'
;MTDYTVSLNATEEQAMRYVTINPQEWIDNAVKNRARIAIDEIVALYTKRALDEGVQIPTTRGDIVTDAYVRKWVMSAQERDELNPNTP
;
A
#
# COMPACT_ATOMS: atom_id res chain seq x y z
N MET A 1 -12.34 3.80 7.17
CA MET A 1 -11.76 4.07 5.84
C MET A 1 -11.04 5.40 5.86
N THR A 2 -9.87 5.48 5.27
CA THR A 2 -9.06 6.69 5.28
C THR A 2 -9.11 7.37 3.92
N ASP A 3 -9.38 8.68 3.93
CA ASP A 3 -9.46 9.46 2.71
C ASP A 3 -8.21 10.32 2.55
N TYR A 4 -7.70 10.37 1.33
CA TYR A 4 -6.57 11.21 0.97
C TYR A 4 -6.99 12.18 -0.13
N THR A 5 -6.53 13.41 -0.04
CA THR A 5 -6.82 14.43 -1.03
C THR A 5 -5.54 14.82 -1.76
N VAL A 6 -5.62 14.88 -3.09
CA VAL A 6 -4.51 15.35 -3.93
C VAL A 6 -4.87 16.71 -4.48
N SER A 7 -3.98 17.68 -4.29
CA SER A 7 -4.15 19.04 -4.82
C SER A 7 -3.19 19.24 -5.98
N LEU A 8 -3.72 19.74 -7.09
CA LEU A 8 -2.93 20.02 -8.30
C LEU A 8 -2.93 21.51 -8.58
N ASN A 9 -1.79 22.03 -9.03
CA ASN A 9 -1.73 23.39 -9.54
C ASN A 9 -2.34 23.44 -10.96
N ALA A 10 -2.50 24.65 -11.52
CA ALA A 10 -3.18 24.80 -12.81
C ALA A 10 -2.49 24.04 -13.95
N THR A 11 -1.16 24.02 -13.96
CA THR A 11 -0.39 23.30 -14.99
C THR A 11 -0.56 21.81 -14.87
N GLU A 12 -0.49 21.30 -13.65
CA GLU A 12 -0.69 19.87 -13.38
C GLU A 12 -2.10 19.42 -13.74
N GLU A 13 -3.10 20.24 -13.42
CA GLU A 13 -4.49 19.94 -13.79
C GLU A 13 -4.66 19.87 -15.30
N GLN A 14 -4.10 20.82 -16.03
CA GLN A 14 -4.15 20.80 -17.50
C GLN A 14 -3.48 19.55 -18.06
N ALA A 15 -2.34 19.17 -17.51
CA ALA A 15 -1.63 17.96 -17.92
C ALA A 15 -2.47 16.71 -17.68
N MET A 16 -3.15 16.63 -16.53
CA MET A 16 -4.01 15.49 -16.23
C MET A 16 -5.24 15.43 -17.12
N ARG A 17 -5.77 16.57 -17.54
CA ARG A 17 -6.87 16.59 -18.49
C ARG A 17 -6.47 16.10 -19.87
N TYR A 18 -5.20 16.20 -20.20
CA TYR A 18 -4.65 15.58 -21.40
C TYR A 18 -4.65 14.05 -21.29
N VAL A 19 -4.40 13.52 -20.08
CA VAL A 19 -4.30 12.07 -19.82
C VAL A 19 -5.68 11.42 -19.70
N THR A 20 -6.64 12.12 -19.08
CA THR A 20 -7.94 11.53 -18.75
C THR A 20 -9.04 12.60 -18.75
N ILE A 21 -10.26 12.13 -19.06
CA ILE A 21 -11.46 12.99 -18.97
C ILE A 21 -11.79 13.28 -17.51
N ASN A 22 -11.54 12.33 -16.60
CA ASN A 22 -11.84 12.47 -15.18
C ASN A 22 -10.59 12.21 -14.34
N PRO A 23 -9.82 13.28 -14.01
CA PRO A 23 -8.60 13.14 -13.22
C PRO A 23 -8.81 12.50 -11.84
N GLN A 24 -9.93 12.80 -11.16
CA GLN A 24 -10.20 12.22 -9.85
C GLN A 24 -10.35 10.69 -9.92
N GLU A 25 -11.09 10.22 -10.90
CA GLU A 25 -11.26 8.78 -11.10
C GLU A 25 -9.93 8.10 -11.43
N TRP A 26 -9.11 8.74 -12.27
CA TRP A 26 -7.79 8.23 -12.60
C TRP A 26 -6.91 8.09 -11.36
N ILE A 27 -6.90 9.14 -10.51
CA ILE A 27 -6.13 9.14 -9.26
C ILE A 27 -6.60 8.02 -8.33
N ASP A 28 -7.93 7.92 -8.14
CA ASP A 28 -8.52 6.90 -7.28
C ASP A 28 -8.15 5.49 -7.74
N ASN A 29 -8.25 5.24 -9.03
CA ASN A 29 -7.93 3.93 -9.60
C ASN A 29 -6.43 3.62 -9.49
N ALA A 30 -5.57 4.59 -9.73
CA ALA A 30 -4.13 4.40 -9.63
C ALA A 30 -3.71 4.04 -8.20
N VAL A 31 -4.24 4.75 -7.21
CA VAL A 31 -3.94 4.50 -5.79
C VAL A 31 -4.47 3.14 -5.36
N LYS A 32 -5.71 2.82 -5.70
CA LYS A 32 -6.31 1.52 -5.36
C LYS A 32 -5.57 0.36 -6.01
N ASN A 33 -5.15 0.52 -7.25
CA ASN A 33 -4.38 -0.50 -7.96
C ASN A 33 -3.02 -0.73 -7.28
N ARG A 34 -2.33 0.34 -6.89
CA ARG A 34 -1.04 0.23 -6.21
C ARG A 34 -1.22 -0.41 -4.83
N ALA A 35 -2.30 -0.05 -4.10
CA ALA A 35 -2.62 -0.67 -2.81
C ALA A 35 -2.88 -2.16 -2.97
N ARG A 36 -3.62 -2.57 -4.00
CA ARG A 36 -3.88 -3.98 -4.28
C ARG A 36 -2.58 -4.76 -4.52
N ILE A 37 -1.66 -4.17 -5.27
CA ILE A 37 -0.35 -4.80 -5.52
C ILE A 37 0.42 -4.96 -4.21
N ALA A 38 0.41 -3.94 -3.35
CA ALA A 38 1.06 -4.00 -2.04
C ALA A 38 0.44 -5.07 -1.15
N ILE A 39 -0.90 -5.20 -1.16
CA ILE A 39 -1.59 -6.25 -0.41
C ILE A 39 -1.14 -7.63 -0.89
N ASP A 40 -1.05 -7.83 -2.20
CA ASP A 40 -0.60 -9.12 -2.76
C ASP A 40 0.82 -9.45 -2.33
N GLU A 41 1.72 -8.47 -2.29
CA GLU A 41 3.08 -8.65 -1.83
C GLU A 41 3.13 -9.05 -0.35
N ILE A 42 2.34 -8.37 0.50
CA ILE A 42 2.26 -8.68 1.94
C ILE A 42 1.70 -10.08 2.15
N VAL A 43 0.64 -10.45 1.43
CA VAL A 43 0.02 -11.77 1.54
C VAL A 43 1.01 -12.86 1.16
N ALA A 44 1.77 -12.67 0.08
CA ALA A 44 2.76 -13.66 -0.36
C ALA A 44 3.87 -13.83 0.68
N LEU A 45 4.38 -12.72 1.21
CA LEU A 45 5.42 -12.73 2.24
C LEU A 45 4.92 -13.41 3.52
N TYR A 46 3.72 -13.05 3.96
CA TYR A 46 3.11 -13.62 5.16
C TYR A 46 2.90 -15.12 5.02
N THR A 47 2.33 -15.56 3.89
CA THR A 47 2.05 -16.98 3.64
C THR A 47 3.32 -17.81 3.71
N LYS A 48 4.38 -17.36 3.06
CA LYS A 48 5.66 -18.06 3.08
C LYS A 48 6.21 -18.18 4.50
N ARG A 49 6.21 -17.08 5.23
CA ARG A 49 6.75 -17.08 6.59
C ARG A 49 5.89 -17.87 7.57
N ALA A 50 4.57 -17.82 7.44
CA ALA A 50 3.66 -18.58 8.27
C ALA A 50 3.86 -20.09 8.07
N LEU A 51 4.08 -20.54 6.85
CA LEU A 51 4.38 -21.94 6.57
C LEU A 51 5.71 -22.36 7.19
N ASP A 52 6.72 -21.51 7.12
CA ASP A 52 8.04 -21.81 7.70
C ASP A 52 8.00 -21.87 9.22
N GLU A 53 7.18 -21.03 9.86
CA GLU A 53 7.09 -20.95 11.33
C GLU A 53 5.92 -21.72 11.93
N GLY A 54 5.11 -22.37 11.11
CA GLY A 54 3.97 -23.15 11.59
C GLY A 54 2.83 -22.30 12.15
N VAL A 55 2.69 -21.07 11.68
CA VAL A 55 1.63 -20.17 12.12
C VAL A 55 0.39 -20.34 11.26
N GLN A 56 -0.78 -20.37 11.90
CA GLN A 56 -2.04 -20.46 11.19
C GLN A 56 -2.29 -19.18 10.38
N ILE A 57 -2.64 -19.36 9.10
CA ILE A 57 -2.89 -18.24 8.19
C ILE A 57 -4.35 -17.79 8.34
N PRO A 58 -4.60 -16.49 8.58
CA PRO A 58 -5.96 -15.95 8.62
C PRO A 58 -6.69 -16.18 7.30
N THR A 59 -8.02 -16.15 7.34
CA THR A 59 -8.85 -16.48 6.19
C THR A 59 -9.11 -15.31 5.25
N THR A 60 -8.90 -14.07 5.69
CA THR A 60 -9.10 -12.89 4.85
C THR A 60 -7.79 -12.15 4.61
N ARG A 61 -7.71 -11.48 3.47
CA ARG A 61 -6.52 -10.68 3.12
C ARG A 61 -6.31 -9.53 4.11
N GLY A 62 -7.41 -8.89 4.54
CA GLY A 62 -7.33 -7.82 5.53
C GLY A 62 -6.74 -8.28 6.85
N ASP A 63 -7.15 -9.44 7.32
CA ASP A 63 -6.62 -10.01 8.56
C ASP A 63 -5.16 -10.42 8.42
N ILE A 64 -4.77 -10.92 7.25
CA ILE A 64 -3.37 -11.24 6.95
C ILE A 64 -2.51 -9.98 7.03
N VAL A 65 -2.94 -8.89 6.41
CA VAL A 65 -2.22 -7.62 6.44
C VAL A 65 -2.08 -7.11 7.88
N THR A 66 -3.19 -7.12 8.62
CA THR A 66 -3.20 -6.69 10.02
C THR A 66 -2.24 -7.52 10.87
N ASP A 67 -2.29 -8.83 10.75
CA ASP A 67 -1.43 -9.73 11.53
C ASP A 67 0.04 -9.59 11.15
N ALA A 68 0.33 -9.33 9.88
CA ALA A 68 1.69 -9.09 9.42
C ALA A 68 2.32 -7.87 10.14
N TYR A 69 1.55 -6.81 10.33
CA TYR A 69 1.99 -5.65 11.09
C TYR A 69 2.12 -5.95 12.59
N VAL A 70 1.16 -6.68 13.15
CA VAL A 70 1.19 -7.06 14.58
C VAL A 70 2.43 -7.89 14.88
N ARG A 71 2.78 -8.83 14.02
CA ARG A 71 3.96 -9.68 14.19
C ARG A 71 5.26 -8.99 13.78
N LYS A 72 5.17 -7.78 13.23
CA LYS A 72 6.33 -7.03 12.71
C LYS A 72 7.07 -7.77 11.60
N TRP A 73 6.35 -8.58 10.84
CA TRP A 73 6.88 -9.22 9.64
C TRP A 73 6.95 -8.23 8.48
N VAL A 74 6.13 -7.17 8.54
CA VAL A 74 6.21 -6.02 7.64
C VAL A 74 6.20 -4.74 8.46
N MET A 75 6.75 -3.69 7.90
CA MET A 75 6.80 -2.37 8.52
C MET A 75 6.25 -1.32 7.55
N SER A 76 5.65 -0.27 8.09
CA SER A 76 5.29 0.89 7.27
C SER A 76 6.55 1.56 6.72
N ALA A 77 6.39 2.35 5.66
CA ALA A 77 7.50 3.11 5.11
C ALA A 77 8.09 4.06 6.16
N GLN A 78 7.24 4.64 7.02
CA GLN A 78 7.69 5.50 8.10
C GLN A 78 8.57 4.76 9.11
N GLU A 79 8.16 3.56 9.52
CA GLU A 79 8.93 2.74 10.44
C GLU A 79 10.30 2.35 9.86
N ARG A 80 10.33 1.99 8.59
CA ARG A 80 11.59 1.66 7.91
C ARG A 80 12.52 2.87 7.84
N ASP A 81 11.96 4.05 7.60
CA ASP A 81 12.72 5.29 7.53
C ASP A 81 13.31 5.66 8.90
N GLU A 82 12.55 5.45 9.98
CA GLU A 82 13.01 5.70 11.35
C GLU A 82 14.13 4.75 11.75
N LEU A 83 14.09 3.49 11.30
CA LEU A 83 15.15 2.52 11.58
C LEU A 83 16.44 2.79 10.80
N ASN A 84 16.34 3.43 9.63
CA ASN A 84 17.45 3.73 8.75
C ASN A 84 17.45 5.21 8.35
N PRO A 85 17.61 6.13 9.32
CA PRO A 85 17.47 7.56 9.07
C PRO A 85 18.52 8.13 8.11
N ASN A 86 19.62 7.43 7.88
CA ASN A 86 20.69 7.85 6.99
C ASN A 86 20.57 7.27 5.58
N THR A 87 19.51 6.52 5.31
CA THR A 87 19.26 5.97 3.98
C THR A 87 18.62 7.05 3.11
N PRO A 88 19.21 7.44 1.99
CA PRO A 88 18.65 8.46 1.11
C PRO A 88 17.35 8.01 0.44
#